data_74e254474c8b3664cc5d27225a90ad6a
#
_entry.id   74e254474c8b3664cc5d27225a90ad6a
#
_cell.length_a   1.000
_cell.length_b   1.000
_cell.length_c   1.000
_cell.angle_alpha   90.00
_cell.angle_beta   90.00
_cell.angle_gamma   90.00
#
_symmetry.space_group_name_H-M   'P 1'
#
loop_
_entity.id
_entity.type
_entity.pdbx_description
1 polymer ?
#
loop_
_entity_poly.entity_id
_entity_poly.type
_entity_poly.pdbx_seq_one_letter_code
_entity_poly.pdbx_strand_id
1 'polypeptide(L)'
;STALIGVGHLVGLPVGIAMLVGVVISYFILLPIFTTGDISGATALADVVDTTFSDDIRFIGVGTMAIAAIWTLLKIAGPIALGIRQSLASSRARKSGSAVDVTERDIPFPYVATTIVAFMVPIALLLWDFVQGTDIHDHMAVLITVSVLFTLLVGLIIASVCGYMAGLIGASNSPISSIGIIAVLAASLLIAAVTRGTTADPLSLVAYTLFTAAIVFGIATISNDNLQDLK
;
A
#
# COMPACT_ATOMS: atom_id res chain seq x y z
N SER A 1 -23.40 5.10 14.23
CA SER A 1 -22.76 4.62 15.45
C SER A 1 -22.05 5.79 16.13
N THR A 2 -22.12 5.87 17.45
CA THR A 2 -21.47 6.93 18.26
C THR A 2 -19.95 6.95 18.08
N ALA A 3 -19.35 5.79 17.77
CA ALA A 3 -17.92 5.69 17.43
C ALA A 3 -17.54 6.54 16.22
N LEU A 4 -18.37 6.59 15.18
CA LEU A 4 -18.11 7.41 13.97
C LEU A 4 -18.16 8.92 14.27
N ILE A 5 -19.00 9.35 15.21
CA ILE A 5 -19.06 10.75 15.66
C ILE A 5 -17.76 11.10 16.41
N GLY A 6 -17.28 10.19 17.27
CA GLY A 6 -15.99 10.34 17.96
C GLY A 6 -14.81 10.45 16.98
N VAL A 7 -14.76 9.59 15.98
CA VAL A 7 -13.74 9.65 14.91
C VAL A 7 -13.82 10.97 14.15
N GLY A 8 -15.03 11.43 13.80
CA GLY A 8 -15.22 12.72 13.11
C GLY A 8 -14.69 13.91 13.93
N HIS A 9 -14.82 13.87 15.26
CA HIS A 9 -14.26 14.88 16.14
C HIS A 9 -12.72 14.87 16.19
N LEU A 10 -12.12 13.67 16.20
CA LEU A 10 -10.66 13.51 16.24
C LEU A 10 -9.99 13.93 14.92
N VAL A 11 -10.63 13.67 13.80
CA VAL A 11 -10.10 13.96 12.46
C VAL A 11 -10.06 15.46 12.13
N GLY A 12 -10.95 16.22 12.75
CA GLY A 12 -10.99 17.68 12.66
C GLY A 12 -11.72 18.22 11.44
N LEU A 13 -12.02 19.52 11.49
CA LEU A 13 -12.86 20.21 10.51
C LEU A 13 -12.33 20.18 9.06
N PRO A 14 -11.02 20.36 8.78
CA PRO A 14 -10.51 20.34 7.41
C PRO A 14 -10.77 19.04 6.67
N VAL A 15 -10.63 17.92 7.35
CA VAL A 15 -10.87 16.58 6.76
C VAL A 15 -12.37 16.35 6.61
N GLY A 16 -13.20 16.81 7.58
CA GLY A 16 -14.65 16.77 7.46
C GLY A 16 -15.15 17.55 6.24
N ILE A 17 -14.60 18.72 5.97
CA ILE A 17 -14.91 19.51 4.77
C ILE A 17 -14.47 18.76 3.51
N ALA A 18 -13.28 18.19 3.48
CA ALA A 18 -12.80 17.40 2.33
C ALA A 18 -13.71 16.21 2.03
N MET A 19 -14.18 15.49 3.06
CA MET A 19 -15.14 14.40 2.92
C MET A 19 -16.48 14.90 2.36
N LEU A 20 -17.00 16.03 2.87
CA LEU A 20 -18.23 16.64 2.37
C LEU A 20 -18.12 17.03 0.89
N VAL A 21 -16.99 17.65 0.51
CA VAL A 21 -16.71 17.98 -0.90
C VAL A 21 -16.68 16.72 -1.76
N GLY A 22 -16.05 15.65 -1.29
CA GLY A 22 -16.05 14.35 -1.99
C GLY A 22 -17.46 13.79 -2.19
N VAL A 23 -18.32 13.85 -1.16
CA VAL A 23 -19.72 13.42 -1.24
C VAL A 23 -20.49 14.28 -2.25
N VAL A 24 -20.34 15.60 -2.23
CA VAL A 24 -20.98 16.50 -3.18
C VAL A 24 -20.55 16.18 -4.61
N ILE A 25 -19.27 16.02 -4.86
CA ILE A 25 -18.76 15.67 -6.19
C ILE A 25 -19.34 14.33 -6.65
N SER A 26 -19.29 13.30 -5.81
CA SER A 26 -19.71 11.95 -6.18
C SER A 26 -21.22 11.85 -6.44
N TYR A 27 -22.04 12.34 -5.51
CA TYR A 27 -23.49 12.13 -5.55
C TYR A 27 -24.27 13.25 -6.28
N PHE A 28 -23.79 14.49 -6.26
CA PHE A 28 -24.53 15.60 -6.86
C PHE A 28 -24.00 16.02 -8.22
N ILE A 29 -22.75 15.63 -8.57
CA ILE A 29 -22.15 15.99 -9.86
C ILE A 29 -21.95 14.74 -10.72
N LEU A 30 -21.15 13.76 -10.26
CA LEU A 30 -20.78 12.62 -11.07
C LEU A 30 -21.95 11.65 -11.29
N LEU A 31 -22.68 11.30 -10.24
CA LEU A 31 -23.78 10.34 -10.35
C LEU A 31 -24.85 10.81 -11.35
N PRO A 32 -25.36 12.04 -11.32
CA PRO A 32 -26.32 12.52 -12.34
C PRO A 32 -25.73 12.51 -13.76
N ILE A 33 -24.45 12.86 -13.93
CA ILE A 33 -23.81 12.88 -15.25
C ILE A 33 -23.76 11.46 -15.85
N PHE A 34 -23.32 10.48 -15.06
CA PHE A 34 -23.14 9.11 -15.52
C PHE A 34 -24.47 8.36 -15.69
N THR A 35 -25.51 8.69 -14.93
CA THR A 35 -26.84 8.03 -15.02
C THR A 35 -27.76 8.63 -16.08
N THR A 36 -27.45 9.79 -16.64
CA THR A 36 -28.38 10.53 -17.54
C THR A 36 -28.80 9.74 -18.80
N GLY A 37 -27.97 8.78 -19.27
CA GLY A 37 -28.27 7.93 -20.43
C GLY A 37 -29.09 6.69 -20.11
N ASP A 38 -29.03 6.17 -18.90
CA ASP A 38 -29.50 4.84 -18.55
C ASP A 38 -30.88 4.82 -17.88
N ILE A 39 -31.35 5.98 -17.41
CA ILE A 39 -32.64 6.10 -16.69
C ILE A 39 -33.86 5.80 -17.60
N SER A 40 -33.76 6.02 -18.90
CA SER A 40 -34.89 5.90 -19.84
C SER A 40 -35.37 4.48 -20.10
N GLY A 41 -34.64 3.46 -19.67
CA GLY A 41 -35.00 2.04 -19.84
C GLY A 41 -35.00 1.21 -18.55
N ALA A 42 -34.67 1.81 -17.42
CA ALA A 42 -34.45 1.09 -16.17
C ALA A 42 -35.77 0.77 -15.46
N THR A 43 -35.88 -0.48 -14.99
CA THR A 43 -37.02 -0.95 -14.19
C THR A 43 -36.99 -0.46 -12.75
N ALA A 44 -35.82 -0.09 -12.25
CA ALA A 44 -35.65 0.50 -10.90
C ALA A 44 -34.49 1.51 -10.92
N LEU A 45 -34.78 2.77 -10.54
CA LEU A 45 -33.78 3.84 -10.42
C LEU A 45 -32.67 3.48 -9.41
N ALA A 46 -33.01 2.78 -8.34
CA ALA A 46 -32.07 2.37 -7.32
C ALA A 46 -30.96 1.45 -7.86
N ASP A 47 -31.30 0.52 -8.74
CA ASP A 47 -30.34 -0.44 -9.32
C ASP A 47 -29.36 0.28 -10.28
N VAL A 48 -29.86 1.26 -11.05
CA VAL A 48 -28.99 2.06 -11.92
C VAL A 48 -28.01 2.90 -11.11
N VAL A 49 -28.48 3.51 -10.03
CA VAL A 49 -27.64 4.31 -9.14
C VAL A 49 -26.56 3.44 -8.49
N ASP A 50 -26.92 2.26 -8.01
CA ASP A 50 -25.99 1.36 -7.31
C ASP A 50 -24.93 0.79 -8.26
N THR A 51 -25.32 0.36 -9.46
CA THR A 51 -24.39 -0.10 -10.50
C THR A 51 -23.47 1.00 -10.97
N THR A 52 -23.98 2.18 -11.32
CA THR A 52 -23.15 3.33 -11.75
C THR A 52 -22.18 3.78 -10.67
N PHE A 53 -22.63 3.77 -9.41
CA PHE A 53 -21.72 4.09 -8.30
C PHE A 53 -20.61 3.05 -8.16
N SER A 54 -20.95 1.76 -8.23
CA SER A 54 -20.01 0.65 -8.03
C SER A 54 -19.02 0.49 -9.19
N ASP A 55 -19.47 0.72 -10.43
CA ASP A 55 -18.68 0.42 -11.62
C ASP A 55 -17.90 1.63 -12.14
N ASP A 56 -18.38 2.86 -11.90
CA ASP A 56 -17.75 4.08 -12.43
C ASP A 56 -17.23 5.00 -11.33
N ILE A 57 -18.10 5.50 -10.45
CA ILE A 57 -17.76 6.57 -9.51
C ILE A 57 -16.76 6.12 -8.46
N ARG A 58 -16.91 4.90 -7.98
CA ARG A 58 -15.98 4.28 -7.01
C ARG A 58 -14.56 4.22 -7.55
N PHE A 59 -14.37 3.93 -8.83
CA PHE A 59 -13.04 3.88 -9.45
C PHE A 59 -12.42 5.27 -9.64
N ILE A 60 -13.22 6.31 -9.85
CA ILE A 60 -12.74 7.70 -9.84
C ILE A 60 -12.18 8.06 -8.45
N GLY A 61 -12.88 7.62 -7.39
CA GLY A 61 -12.40 7.78 -6.01
C GLY A 61 -11.08 7.04 -5.76
N VAL A 62 -10.96 5.80 -6.22
CA VAL A 62 -9.72 5.00 -6.13
C VAL A 62 -8.58 5.68 -6.88
N GLY A 63 -8.82 6.20 -8.09
CA GLY A 63 -7.84 6.94 -8.87
C GLY A 63 -7.36 8.21 -8.14
N THR A 64 -8.26 8.94 -7.53
CA THR A 64 -7.95 10.12 -6.72
C THR A 64 -7.03 9.77 -5.53
N MET A 65 -7.35 8.67 -4.82
CA MET A 65 -6.51 8.19 -3.72
C MET A 65 -5.13 7.74 -4.20
N ALA A 66 -5.04 7.08 -5.36
CA ALA A 66 -3.77 6.64 -5.95
C ALA A 66 -2.88 7.85 -6.28
N ILE A 67 -3.43 8.89 -6.91
CA ILE A 67 -2.68 10.13 -7.23
C ILE A 67 -2.23 10.84 -5.94
N ALA A 68 -3.11 10.95 -4.95
CA ALA A 68 -2.78 11.56 -3.66
C ALA A 68 -1.65 10.79 -2.95
N ALA A 69 -1.66 9.46 -3.04
CA ALA A 69 -0.64 8.61 -2.46
C ALA A 69 0.72 8.78 -3.17
N ILE A 70 0.75 8.80 -4.51
CA ILE A 70 1.96 9.08 -5.28
C ILE A 70 2.54 10.44 -4.90
N TRP A 71 1.69 11.47 -4.84
CA TRP A 71 2.09 12.81 -4.42
C TRP A 71 2.72 12.83 -3.02
N THR A 72 2.10 12.12 -2.07
CA THR A 72 2.59 12.00 -0.70
C THR A 72 3.96 11.32 -0.67
N LEU A 73 4.12 10.19 -1.39
CA LEU A 73 5.39 9.49 -1.49
C LEU A 73 6.50 10.37 -2.07
N LEU A 74 6.21 11.13 -3.14
CA LEU A 74 7.18 12.05 -3.74
C LEU A 74 7.62 13.15 -2.75
N LYS A 75 6.68 13.70 -1.97
CA LYS A 75 6.99 14.69 -0.94
C LYS A 75 7.91 14.15 0.18
N ILE A 76 7.71 12.89 0.56
CA ILE A 76 8.43 12.27 1.67
C ILE A 76 9.76 11.66 1.21
N ALA A 77 9.97 11.43 -0.08
CA ALA A 77 11.18 10.82 -0.63
C ALA A 77 12.47 11.55 -0.22
N GLY A 78 12.43 12.89 -0.17
CA GLY A 78 13.58 13.71 0.27
C GLY A 78 14.00 13.44 1.70
N PRO A 79 13.14 13.64 2.71
CA PRO A 79 13.40 13.29 4.11
C PRO A 79 13.88 11.85 4.31
N ILE A 80 13.28 10.88 3.62
CA ILE A 80 13.69 9.46 3.71
C ILE A 80 15.10 9.27 3.19
N ALA A 81 15.43 9.84 2.02
CA ALA A 81 16.78 9.76 1.46
C ALA A 81 17.82 10.37 2.38
N LEU A 82 17.49 11.48 3.07
CA LEU A 82 18.36 12.09 4.10
C LEU A 82 18.54 11.17 5.30
N GLY A 83 17.46 10.57 5.83
CA GLY A 83 17.52 9.61 6.94
C GLY A 83 18.40 8.40 6.62
N ILE A 84 18.23 7.81 5.42
CA ILE A 84 19.07 6.69 4.96
C ILE A 84 20.56 7.10 4.88
N ARG A 85 20.84 8.29 4.32
CA ARG A 85 22.23 8.80 4.24
C ARG A 85 22.84 9.01 5.62
N GLN A 86 22.10 9.55 6.60
CA GLN A 86 22.55 9.74 7.97
C GLN A 86 22.83 8.40 8.66
N SER A 87 21.94 7.42 8.53
CA SER A 87 22.13 6.08 9.07
C SER A 87 23.37 5.38 8.49
N LEU A 88 23.57 5.50 7.17
CA LEU A 88 24.78 4.98 6.51
C LEU A 88 26.06 5.71 6.95
N ALA A 89 26.02 7.03 7.17
CA ALA A 89 27.14 7.82 7.66
C ALA A 89 27.51 7.42 9.08
N SER A 90 26.54 7.27 10.00
CA SER A 90 26.73 6.80 11.36
C SER A 90 27.33 5.38 11.40
N SER A 91 26.87 4.49 10.53
CA SER A 91 27.44 3.16 10.40
C SER A 91 28.91 3.16 9.92
N ARG A 92 29.27 4.08 9.03
CA ARG A 92 30.66 4.27 8.56
C ARG A 92 31.56 4.89 9.65
N ALA A 93 31.07 5.91 10.38
CA ALA A 93 31.77 6.53 11.48
C ALA A 93 32.11 5.53 12.59
N ARG A 94 31.20 4.61 12.87
CA ARG A 94 31.43 3.50 13.82
C ARG A 94 32.56 2.57 13.37
N LYS A 95 32.66 2.26 12.08
CA LYS A 95 33.74 1.43 11.52
C LYS A 95 35.12 2.12 11.60
N SER A 96 35.16 3.47 11.65
CA SER A 96 36.39 4.26 11.78
C SER A 96 36.82 4.51 13.22
N GLY A 97 36.17 3.89 14.22
CA GLY A 97 36.58 3.97 15.63
C GLY A 97 36.14 5.24 16.38
N SER A 98 35.27 6.07 15.78
CA SER A 98 34.71 7.25 16.45
C SER A 98 33.77 6.82 17.58
N ALA A 99 33.91 7.45 18.77
CA ALA A 99 32.98 7.22 19.88
C ALA A 99 31.58 7.74 19.49
N VAL A 100 30.65 6.81 19.32
CA VAL A 100 29.23 7.12 19.06
C VAL A 100 28.47 6.94 20.36
N ASP A 101 27.63 7.91 20.71
CA ASP A 101 26.80 7.86 21.92
C ASP A 101 25.90 6.60 21.90
N VAL A 102 25.61 6.08 23.08
CA VAL A 102 24.81 4.84 23.23
C VAL A 102 23.44 4.99 22.59
N THR A 103 22.84 6.18 22.62
CA THR A 103 21.56 6.54 22.02
C THR A 103 21.58 6.54 20.49
N GLU A 104 22.74 6.65 19.86
CA GLU A 104 22.95 6.67 18.41
C GLU A 104 23.44 5.31 17.88
N ARG A 105 23.41 4.27 18.73
CA ARG A 105 23.87 2.93 18.36
C ARG A 105 22.75 2.10 17.73
N ASP A 106 22.59 2.24 16.42
CA ASP A 106 21.71 1.37 15.63
C ASP A 106 22.27 -0.04 15.47
N ILE A 107 21.39 -0.97 15.13
CA ILE A 107 21.76 -2.32 14.71
C ILE A 107 22.66 -2.22 13.47
N PRO A 108 23.81 -2.94 13.43
CA PRO A 108 24.69 -2.87 12.26
C PRO A 108 23.98 -3.30 10.97
N PHE A 109 24.08 -2.46 9.94
CA PHE A 109 23.39 -2.66 8.66
C PHE A 109 23.54 -4.07 8.05
N PRO A 110 24.68 -4.77 8.13
CA PRO A 110 24.80 -6.14 7.63
C PRO A 110 23.82 -7.11 8.28
N TYR A 111 23.57 -7.00 9.59
CA TYR A 111 22.59 -7.86 10.26
C TYR A 111 21.17 -7.58 9.77
N VAL A 112 20.81 -6.31 9.62
CA VAL A 112 19.50 -5.91 9.09
C VAL A 112 19.32 -6.44 7.67
N ALA A 113 20.29 -6.22 6.79
CA ALA A 113 20.25 -6.69 5.41
C ALA A 113 20.15 -8.23 5.32
N THR A 114 20.95 -8.95 6.11
CA THR A 114 20.90 -10.43 6.15
C THR A 114 19.55 -10.93 6.64
N THR A 115 18.98 -10.29 7.66
CA THR A 115 17.66 -10.65 8.19
C THR A 115 16.58 -10.43 7.15
N ILE A 116 16.57 -9.28 6.46
CA ILE A 116 15.60 -9.00 5.39
C ILE A 116 15.68 -10.06 4.29
N VAL A 117 16.89 -10.39 3.82
CA VAL A 117 17.07 -11.41 2.78
C VAL A 117 16.65 -12.78 3.27
N ALA A 118 16.97 -13.15 4.52
CA ALA A 118 16.57 -14.41 5.12
C ALA A 118 15.03 -14.55 5.20
N PHE A 119 14.32 -13.48 5.51
CA PHE A 119 12.86 -13.48 5.55
C PHE A 119 12.19 -13.59 4.16
N MET A 120 12.92 -13.34 3.07
CA MET A 120 12.39 -13.60 1.72
C MET A 120 12.18 -15.11 1.47
N VAL A 121 12.91 -15.99 2.17
CA VAL A 121 12.74 -17.45 2.03
C VAL A 121 11.34 -17.90 2.51
N PRO A 122 10.90 -17.61 3.75
CA PRO A 122 9.54 -17.97 4.17
C PRO A 122 8.46 -17.30 3.33
N ILE A 123 8.67 -16.07 2.84
CA ILE A 123 7.73 -15.41 1.92
C ILE A 123 7.65 -16.18 0.59
N ALA A 124 8.78 -16.61 0.05
CA ALA A 124 8.79 -17.42 -1.16
C ALA A 124 8.09 -18.78 -0.96
N LEU A 125 8.26 -19.40 0.22
CA LEU A 125 7.56 -20.63 0.57
C LEU A 125 6.05 -20.44 0.71
N LEU A 126 5.60 -19.36 1.31
CA LEU A 126 4.18 -19.00 1.39
C LEU A 126 3.57 -18.77 0.00
N LEU A 127 4.26 -18.05 -0.87
CA LEU A 127 3.83 -17.84 -2.24
C LEU A 127 3.81 -19.14 -3.04
N TRP A 128 4.79 -20.00 -2.82
CA TRP A 128 4.87 -21.32 -3.44
C TRP A 128 3.71 -22.22 -3.01
N ASP A 129 3.42 -22.28 -1.72
CA ASP A 129 2.30 -23.05 -1.17
C ASP A 129 0.97 -22.56 -1.74
N PHE A 130 0.78 -21.25 -1.82
CA PHE A 130 -0.41 -20.65 -2.41
C PHE A 130 -0.62 -21.04 -3.88
N VAL A 131 0.45 -21.01 -4.68
CA VAL A 131 0.38 -21.36 -6.12
C VAL A 131 0.06 -22.83 -6.33
N GLN A 132 0.52 -23.73 -5.45
CA GLN A 132 0.24 -25.16 -5.53
C GLN A 132 -1.24 -25.51 -5.54
N GLY A 133 -2.07 -24.71 -4.89
CA GLY A 133 -3.51 -24.89 -4.82
C GLY A 133 -4.30 -24.24 -5.97
N THR A 134 -3.60 -23.71 -7.00
CA THR A 134 -4.20 -22.92 -8.08
C THR A 134 -3.75 -23.39 -9.46
N ASP A 135 -4.49 -23.03 -10.53
CA ASP A 135 -4.20 -23.42 -11.92
C ASP A 135 -3.05 -22.59 -12.57
N ILE A 136 -2.28 -21.83 -11.76
CA ILE A 136 -1.21 -20.94 -12.25
C ILE A 136 0.20 -21.53 -12.12
N HIS A 137 0.32 -22.86 -11.89
CA HIS A 137 1.63 -23.51 -11.65
C HIS A 137 2.56 -23.51 -12.85
N ASP A 138 2.10 -23.42 -14.06
CA ASP A 138 2.95 -23.37 -15.25
C ASP A 138 3.91 -22.17 -15.26
N HIS A 139 3.57 -21.11 -14.55
CA HIS A 139 4.36 -19.89 -14.42
C HIS A 139 4.89 -19.66 -13.00
N MET A 140 4.81 -20.67 -12.14
CA MET A 140 5.15 -20.59 -10.72
C MET A 140 6.51 -19.93 -10.45
N ALA A 141 7.58 -20.37 -11.10
CA ALA A 141 8.92 -19.86 -10.84
C ALA A 141 9.05 -18.36 -11.13
N VAL A 142 8.46 -17.91 -12.22
CA VAL A 142 8.49 -16.48 -12.62
C VAL A 142 7.62 -15.66 -11.69
N LEU A 143 6.40 -16.11 -11.38
CA LEU A 143 5.48 -15.43 -10.48
C LEU A 143 6.09 -15.27 -9.09
N ILE A 144 6.64 -16.32 -8.50
CA ILE A 144 7.26 -16.27 -7.17
C ILE A 144 8.48 -15.34 -7.19
N THR A 145 9.36 -15.48 -8.19
CA THR A 145 10.56 -14.64 -8.28
C THR A 145 10.20 -13.16 -8.37
N VAL A 146 9.25 -12.81 -9.24
CA VAL A 146 8.80 -11.43 -9.43
C VAL A 146 8.12 -10.89 -8.18
N SER A 147 7.27 -11.70 -7.53
CA SER A 147 6.57 -11.30 -6.29
C SER A 147 7.52 -11.15 -5.10
N VAL A 148 8.54 -11.99 -4.97
CA VAL A 148 9.58 -11.86 -3.93
C VAL A 148 10.42 -10.59 -4.16
N LEU A 149 10.83 -10.33 -5.40
CA LEU A 149 11.55 -9.10 -5.73
C LEU A 149 10.67 -7.85 -5.52
N PHE A 150 9.40 -7.91 -5.89
CA PHE A 150 8.42 -6.86 -5.62
C PHE A 150 8.28 -6.62 -4.12
N THR A 151 8.07 -7.67 -3.34
CA THR A 151 7.95 -7.58 -1.88
C THR A 151 9.22 -7.00 -1.25
N LEU A 152 10.39 -7.41 -1.70
CA LEU A 152 11.67 -6.89 -1.20
C LEU A 152 11.83 -5.39 -1.50
N LEU A 153 11.64 -4.98 -2.75
CA LEU A 153 11.87 -3.60 -3.18
C LEU A 153 10.79 -2.65 -2.67
N VAL A 154 9.53 -2.99 -2.95
CA VAL A 154 8.38 -2.16 -2.56
C VAL A 154 8.16 -2.22 -1.06
N GLY A 155 8.30 -3.39 -0.44
CA GLY A 155 8.21 -3.56 1.01
C GLY A 155 9.25 -2.72 1.76
N LEU A 156 10.50 -2.67 1.30
CA LEU A 156 11.56 -1.85 1.89
C LEU A 156 11.22 -0.34 1.82
N ILE A 157 10.76 0.12 0.65
CA ILE A 157 10.35 1.52 0.47
C ILE A 157 9.18 1.85 1.38
N ILE A 158 8.15 1.00 1.38
CA ILE A 158 6.93 1.20 2.16
C ILE A 158 7.23 1.15 3.67
N ALA A 159 8.02 0.18 4.13
CA ALA A 159 8.44 0.11 5.53
C ALA A 159 9.16 1.39 5.97
N SER A 160 10.06 1.90 5.14
CA SER A 160 10.78 3.14 5.43
C SER A 160 9.84 4.35 5.51
N VAL A 161 8.86 4.43 4.59
CA VAL A 161 7.85 5.51 4.58
C VAL A 161 6.95 5.44 5.80
N CYS A 162 6.36 4.26 6.07
CA CYS A 162 5.42 4.07 7.16
C CYS A 162 6.09 4.28 8.52
N GLY A 163 7.29 3.71 8.72
CA GLY A 163 8.05 3.91 9.93
C GLY A 163 8.42 5.38 10.15
N TYR A 164 8.94 6.05 9.13
CA TYR A 164 9.28 7.48 9.23
C TYR A 164 8.07 8.34 9.58
N MET A 165 6.93 8.11 8.92
CA MET A 165 5.69 8.85 9.19
C MET A 165 5.14 8.57 10.58
N ALA A 166 5.14 7.30 11.03
CA ALA A 166 4.72 6.95 12.38
C ALA A 166 5.60 7.61 13.45
N GLY A 167 6.91 7.69 13.22
CA GLY A 167 7.85 8.39 14.09
C GLY A 167 7.60 9.89 14.19
N LEU A 168 7.20 10.56 13.10
CA LEU A 168 6.95 12.00 13.07
C LEU A 168 5.57 12.40 13.61
N ILE A 169 4.50 11.78 13.09
CA ILE A 169 3.11 12.24 13.29
C ILE A 169 2.22 11.22 14.00
N GLY A 170 2.75 10.05 14.32
CA GLY A 170 2.01 8.93 14.92
C GLY A 170 1.33 8.03 13.89
N ALA A 171 1.06 6.80 14.30
CA ALA A 171 0.52 5.75 13.43
C ALA A 171 -0.85 6.09 12.84
N SER A 172 -1.69 6.80 13.57
CA SER A 172 -3.05 7.17 13.14
C SER A 172 -3.09 8.08 11.90
N ASN A 173 -2.01 8.80 11.61
CA ASN A 173 -1.89 9.70 10.46
C ASN A 173 -0.98 9.14 9.35
N SER A 174 -0.51 7.92 9.50
CA SER A 174 0.28 7.24 8.47
C SER A 174 -0.57 6.90 7.26
N PRO A 175 -0.10 7.11 6.01
CA PRO A 175 -0.89 6.91 4.80
C PRO A 175 -1.01 5.44 4.37
N ILE A 176 -1.29 4.53 5.32
CA ILE A 176 -1.31 3.07 5.10
C ILE A 176 -2.32 2.69 4.02
N SER A 177 -3.54 3.27 4.04
CA SER A 177 -4.57 2.96 3.05
C SER A 177 -4.17 3.34 1.63
N SER A 178 -3.58 4.53 1.47
CA SER A 178 -3.08 5.01 0.17
C SER A 178 -1.93 4.16 -0.36
N ILE A 179 -1.02 3.76 0.53
CA ILE A 179 0.10 2.86 0.23
C ILE A 179 -0.42 1.48 -0.19
N GLY A 180 -1.44 0.96 0.50
CA GLY A 180 -2.08 -0.30 0.14
C GLY A 180 -2.66 -0.29 -1.27
N ILE A 181 -3.33 0.80 -1.67
CA ILE A 181 -3.86 0.96 -3.03
C ILE A 181 -2.73 0.94 -4.06
N ILE A 182 -1.63 1.66 -3.82
CA ILE A 182 -0.47 1.64 -4.73
C ILE A 182 0.14 0.24 -4.80
N ALA A 183 0.27 -0.44 -3.67
CA ALA A 183 0.82 -1.80 -3.64
C ALA A 183 -0.04 -2.77 -4.45
N VAL A 184 -1.38 -2.72 -4.31
CA VAL A 184 -2.30 -3.54 -5.10
C VAL A 184 -2.21 -3.21 -6.58
N LEU A 185 -2.24 -1.93 -6.95
CA LEU A 185 -2.15 -1.51 -8.35
C LEU A 185 -0.81 -1.92 -8.99
N ALA A 186 0.30 -1.70 -8.29
CA ALA A 186 1.62 -2.07 -8.78
C ALA A 186 1.77 -3.60 -8.90
N ALA A 187 1.31 -4.37 -7.92
CA ALA A 187 1.29 -5.83 -7.98
C ALA A 187 0.42 -6.33 -9.13
N SER A 188 -0.77 -5.75 -9.33
CA SER A 188 -1.69 -6.12 -10.42
C SER A 188 -1.06 -5.87 -11.78
N LEU A 189 -0.46 -4.71 -11.99
CA LEU A 189 0.21 -4.38 -13.25
C LEU A 189 1.40 -5.29 -13.51
N LEU A 190 2.19 -5.59 -12.49
CA LEU A 190 3.36 -6.45 -12.58
C LEU A 190 2.97 -7.89 -12.94
N ILE A 191 2.00 -8.45 -12.22
CA ILE A 191 1.52 -9.82 -12.44
C ILE A 191 0.83 -9.91 -13.80
N ALA A 192 -0.03 -8.96 -14.16
CA ALA A 192 -0.65 -8.90 -15.48
C ALA A 192 0.37 -8.79 -16.63
N ALA A 193 1.48 -8.07 -16.42
CA ALA A 193 2.55 -7.98 -17.43
C ALA A 193 3.28 -9.31 -17.61
N VAL A 194 3.52 -10.05 -16.52
CA VAL A 194 4.21 -11.34 -16.53
C VAL A 194 3.33 -12.47 -17.08
N THR A 195 2.02 -12.39 -16.85
CA THR A 195 1.06 -13.42 -17.29
C THR A 195 0.38 -13.10 -18.61
N ARG A 196 0.85 -12.09 -19.35
CA ARG A 196 0.32 -11.76 -20.68
C ARG A 196 0.44 -12.95 -21.63
N GLY A 197 -0.70 -13.33 -22.24
CA GLY A 197 -0.75 -14.43 -23.20
C GLY A 197 -0.84 -15.82 -22.58
N THR A 198 -1.02 -15.92 -21.26
CA THR A 198 -1.28 -17.20 -20.58
C THR A 198 -2.78 -17.48 -20.55
N THR A 199 -3.12 -18.76 -20.46
CA THR A 199 -4.50 -19.26 -20.29
C THR A 199 -4.90 -19.42 -18.82
N ALA A 200 -4.16 -18.76 -17.91
CA ALA A 200 -4.38 -18.85 -16.48
C ALA A 200 -5.75 -18.29 -16.09
N ASP A 201 -6.40 -18.93 -15.12
CA ASP A 201 -7.70 -18.48 -14.61
C ASP A 201 -7.58 -17.07 -14.00
N PRO A 202 -8.40 -16.10 -14.46
CA PRO A 202 -8.36 -14.73 -13.96
C PRO A 202 -8.59 -14.61 -12.45
N LEU A 203 -9.43 -15.48 -11.87
CA LEU A 203 -9.75 -15.44 -10.45
C LEU A 203 -8.51 -15.86 -9.61
N SER A 204 -7.80 -16.88 -10.05
CA SER A 204 -6.56 -17.32 -9.43
C SER A 204 -5.47 -16.25 -9.48
N LEU A 205 -5.36 -15.51 -10.59
CA LEU A 205 -4.44 -14.37 -10.72
C LEU A 205 -4.81 -13.21 -9.80
N VAL A 206 -6.09 -12.90 -9.69
CA VAL A 206 -6.57 -11.87 -8.74
C VAL A 206 -6.26 -12.29 -7.31
N ALA A 207 -6.56 -13.53 -6.92
CA ALA A 207 -6.28 -14.04 -5.58
C ALA A 207 -4.77 -13.99 -5.24
N TYR A 208 -3.92 -14.42 -6.17
CA TYR A 208 -2.47 -14.35 -6.03
C TYR A 208 -1.94 -12.91 -5.91
N THR A 209 -2.50 -12.01 -6.70
CA THR A 209 -2.16 -10.56 -6.65
C THR A 209 -2.52 -9.96 -5.29
N LEU A 210 -3.72 -10.25 -4.80
CA LEU A 210 -4.17 -9.79 -3.49
C LEU A 210 -3.32 -10.38 -2.37
N PHE A 211 -2.93 -11.65 -2.47
CA PHE A 211 -2.05 -12.28 -1.50
C PHE A 211 -0.66 -11.64 -1.47
N THR A 212 -0.05 -11.38 -2.64
CA THR A 212 1.22 -10.67 -2.76
C THR A 212 1.13 -9.24 -2.18
N ALA A 213 0.07 -8.52 -2.51
CA ALA A 213 -0.17 -7.18 -1.98
C ALA A 213 -0.41 -7.19 -0.47
N ALA A 214 -1.09 -8.21 0.07
CA ALA A 214 -1.33 -8.37 1.51
C ALA A 214 -0.02 -8.56 2.30
N ILE A 215 0.97 -9.26 1.74
CA ILE A 215 2.30 -9.38 2.36
C ILE A 215 2.96 -7.99 2.49
N VAL A 216 2.94 -7.20 1.42
CA VAL A 216 3.48 -5.82 1.43
C VAL A 216 2.72 -4.92 2.38
N PHE A 217 1.40 -5.06 2.44
CA PHE A 217 0.56 -4.32 3.37
C PHE A 217 0.83 -4.70 4.84
N GLY A 218 1.08 -6.00 5.11
CA GLY A 218 1.54 -6.48 6.41
C GLY A 218 2.86 -5.85 6.84
N ILE A 219 3.82 -5.71 5.92
CA ILE A 219 5.10 -5.00 6.18
C ILE A 219 4.83 -3.53 6.55
N ALA A 220 3.91 -2.86 5.85
CA ALA A 220 3.53 -1.47 6.13
C ALA A 220 2.96 -1.29 7.53
N THR A 221 2.00 -2.15 7.92
CA THR A 221 1.35 -2.10 9.24
C THR A 221 2.32 -2.39 10.36
N ILE A 222 3.12 -3.46 10.25
CA ILE A 222 4.12 -3.82 11.26
C ILE A 222 5.16 -2.70 11.44
N SER A 223 5.64 -2.10 10.35
CA SER A 223 6.59 -0.99 10.42
C SER A 223 5.99 0.23 11.12
N ASN A 224 4.72 0.52 10.86
CA ASN A 224 3.98 1.61 11.48
C ASN A 224 3.81 1.39 13.00
N ASP A 225 3.37 0.20 13.39
CA ASP A 225 3.08 -0.15 14.78
C ASP A 225 4.39 -0.21 15.60
N ASN A 226 5.44 -0.82 15.05
CA ASN A 226 6.73 -0.92 15.73
C ASN A 226 7.33 0.46 16.07
N LEU A 227 7.25 1.42 15.17
CA LEU A 227 7.72 2.79 15.43
C LEU A 227 6.83 3.57 16.40
N GLN A 228 5.53 3.24 16.44
CA GLN A 228 4.62 3.81 17.43
C GLN A 228 4.92 3.30 18.84
N ASP A 229 5.22 2.02 18.99
CA ASP A 229 5.53 1.40 20.28
C ASP A 229 6.87 1.87 20.86
N LEU A 230 7.80 2.30 20.02
CA LEU A 230 9.08 2.84 20.43
C LEU A 230 9.04 4.33 20.86
N LYS A 231 7.94 5.04 20.64
CA LYS A 231 7.76 6.46 20.91
C LYS A 231 7.10 6.70 22.25
#